data_f2c4e1fbc8d043eb589411aeda4fadff
#
_entry.id   f2c4e1fbc8d043eb589411aeda4fadff
#
_cell.length_a   1.000
_cell.length_b   1.000
_cell.length_c   1.000
_cell.angle_alpha   90.00
_cell.angle_beta   90.00
_cell.angle_gamma   90.00
#
_symmetry.space_group_name_H-M   'P 1'
#
loop_
_entity.id
_entity.type
_entity.pdbx_description
1 polymer ?
#
loop_
_entity_poly.entity_id
_entity_poly.type
_entity_poly.pdbx_seq_one_letter_code
_entity_poly.pdbx_strand_id
1 'polypeptide(L)'
;ILRCLVGSEMCIRDSYYTIHGEEPSVNASLYSHPFPLEGTYDLKAAAFVDGKQIGKVTHKQLYKNLISGKKYEITPEPKGMKGDILGENDILGADTVTLGLTNGKRGNNASSTPWVGIRPDNNDKVTFVADFDKATISKIRFGTLYNAAGNILPVSKAVVYVSASGNKFEKVAEKEFTYTAQENTFKGFDEEIE
;
A
#
# COMPACT_ATOMS: atom_id res chain seq x y z
N ILE A 1 16.79 1.79 -8.35
CA ILE A 1 17.70 2.93 -8.12
C ILE A 1 18.89 2.74 -9.04
N LEU A 2 18.94 3.46 -10.15
CA LEU A 2 20.11 3.56 -11.00
C LEU A 2 21.02 4.64 -10.38
N ARG A 3 22.07 4.22 -9.67
CA ARG A 3 23.17 5.12 -9.30
C ARG A 3 24.07 5.28 -10.49
N CYS A 4 24.06 6.45 -11.11
CA CYS A 4 25.14 6.88 -11.97
C CYS A 4 26.30 7.32 -11.09
N LEU A 5 27.50 6.74 -11.26
CA LEU A 5 28.71 7.17 -10.58
C LEU A 5 29.03 8.59 -11.05
N VAL A 6 29.07 9.54 -10.12
CA VAL A 6 29.49 10.91 -10.34
C VAL A 6 30.95 10.89 -10.83
N GLY A 7 31.20 11.37 -12.06
CA GLY A 7 32.55 11.62 -12.54
C GLY A 7 32.96 11.05 -13.90
N SER A 8 32.07 10.44 -14.67
CA SER A 8 32.38 10.12 -16.08
C SER A 8 31.36 10.81 -17.00
N GLU A 9 31.85 11.54 -17.96
CA GLU A 9 31.10 12.22 -19.01
C GLU A 9 30.29 11.28 -19.94
N MET A 10 30.19 9.99 -19.56
CA MET A 10 29.62 8.93 -20.40
C MET A 10 28.28 8.36 -19.88
N CYS A 11 27.61 9.04 -18.94
CA CYS A 11 26.29 8.65 -18.47
C CYS A 11 25.23 9.72 -18.77
N ILE A 12 25.14 10.20 -19.98
CA ILE A 12 24.03 11.05 -20.43
C ILE A 12 22.87 10.09 -20.74
N ARG A 13 22.23 9.58 -19.69
CA ARG A 13 20.96 8.88 -19.78
C ARG A 13 19.89 9.77 -19.20
N ASP A 14 19.11 10.35 -20.05
CA ASP A 14 17.97 11.13 -19.63
C ASP A 14 16.77 10.19 -19.42
N SER A 15 16.06 10.38 -18.33
CA SER A 15 14.80 9.66 -18.10
C SER A 15 13.65 10.63 -18.31
N TYR A 16 12.81 10.32 -19.27
CA TYR A 16 11.60 11.09 -19.54
C TYR A 16 10.38 10.32 -19.08
N TYR A 17 9.37 11.04 -18.59
CA TYR A 17 8.16 10.44 -18.09
C TYR A 17 6.90 11.21 -18.52
N THR A 18 5.78 10.50 -18.50
CA THR A 18 4.43 11.01 -18.66
C THR A 18 3.58 10.55 -17.47
N ILE A 19 2.51 11.26 -17.15
CA ILE A 19 1.65 10.96 -15.98
C ILE A 19 0.20 10.65 -16.37
N HIS A 20 -0.13 10.69 -17.64
CA HIS A 20 -1.47 10.42 -18.16
C HIS A 20 -1.51 9.23 -19.13
N GLY A 21 -0.46 8.40 -19.15
CA GLY A 21 -0.40 7.16 -19.94
C GLY A 21 0.13 7.31 -21.37
N GLU A 22 0.53 8.51 -21.78
CA GLU A 22 1.16 8.71 -23.10
C GLU A 22 2.55 8.03 -23.12
N GLU A 23 3.01 7.65 -24.32
CA GLU A 23 4.36 7.10 -24.50
C GLU A 23 5.42 8.19 -24.25
N PRO A 24 6.42 7.93 -23.40
CA PRO A 24 7.50 8.87 -23.15
C PRO A 24 8.31 9.16 -24.43
N SER A 25 8.67 10.41 -24.60
CA SER A 25 9.54 10.88 -25.68
C SER A 25 10.50 11.93 -25.14
N VAL A 26 11.46 12.38 -25.93
CA VAL A 26 12.37 13.48 -25.58
C VAL A 26 11.66 14.82 -25.37
N ASN A 27 10.41 14.93 -25.76
CA ASN A 27 9.56 16.10 -25.54
C ASN A 27 8.69 15.96 -24.27
N ALA A 28 8.74 14.82 -23.59
CA ALA A 28 8.04 14.59 -22.32
C ALA A 28 8.79 15.25 -21.15
N SER A 29 8.29 15.09 -19.94
CA SER A 29 8.92 15.64 -18.74
C SER A 29 10.24 14.92 -18.44
N LEU A 30 11.33 15.69 -18.31
CA LEU A 30 12.62 15.15 -17.87
C LEU A 30 12.57 14.87 -16.37
N TYR A 31 12.95 13.68 -15.96
CA TYR A 31 13.05 13.32 -14.54
C TYR A 31 14.40 13.79 -13.97
N SER A 32 14.38 14.77 -13.09
CA SER A 32 15.56 15.34 -12.44
C SER A 32 15.59 15.09 -10.92
N HIS A 33 14.43 15.00 -10.28
CA HIS A 33 14.29 14.83 -8.84
C HIS A 33 12.94 14.21 -8.48
N PRO A 34 12.81 13.63 -7.25
CA PRO A 34 11.53 13.14 -6.77
C PRO A 34 10.49 14.25 -6.69
N PHE A 35 9.26 13.94 -7.05
CA PHE A 35 8.12 14.85 -6.95
C PHE A 35 6.97 14.21 -6.15
N PRO A 36 6.15 15.02 -5.44
CA PRO A 36 5.03 14.50 -4.67
C PRO A 36 3.92 14.01 -5.59
N LEU A 37 3.23 12.94 -5.16
CA LEU A 37 2.04 12.43 -5.83
C LEU A 37 0.80 13.10 -5.24
N GLU A 38 0.26 14.08 -5.94
CA GLU A 38 -0.94 14.81 -5.52
C GLU A 38 -2.24 14.22 -6.04
N GLY A 39 -2.16 13.24 -6.94
CA GLY A 39 -3.30 12.62 -7.61
C GLY A 39 -3.09 11.15 -7.91
N THR A 40 -3.97 10.62 -8.76
CA THR A 40 -3.81 9.33 -9.42
C THR A 40 -3.15 9.55 -10.76
N TYR A 41 -2.08 8.78 -11.03
CA TYR A 41 -1.30 8.92 -12.26
C TYR A 41 -1.19 7.59 -12.99
N ASP A 42 -1.27 7.65 -14.30
CA ASP A 42 -0.87 6.59 -15.20
C ASP A 42 0.55 6.89 -15.70
N LEU A 43 1.53 6.50 -14.89
CA LEU A 43 2.93 6.85 -15.08
C LEU A 43 3.58 5.91 -16.11
N LYS A 44 4.15 6.50 -17.14
CA LYS A 44 5.10 5.82 -18.02
C LYS A 44 6.44 6.53 -18.00
N ALA A 45 7.53 5.77 -17.99
CA ALA A 45 8.88 6.31 -17.99
C ALA A 45 9.80 5.46 -18.89
N ALA A 46 10.70 6.14 -19.58
CA ALA A 46 11.73 5.51 -20.42
C ALA A 46 13.04 6.27 -20.35
N ALA A 47 14.14 5.57 -20.56
CA ALA A 47 15.46 6.14 -20.67
C ALA A 47 15.81 6.43 -22.14
N PHE A 48 16.53 7.51 -22.37
CA PHE A 48 16.97 7.95 -23.69
C PHE A 48 18.48 8.26 -23.67
N VAL A 49 19.12 7.98 -24.80
CA VAL A 49 20.50 8.36 -25.11
C VAL A 49 20.51 8.95 -26.51
N ASP A 50 21.08 10.13 -26.68
CA ASP A 50 21.14 10.84 -27.96
C ASP A 50 19.76 10.92 -28.66
N GLY A 51 18.71 11.18 -27.88
CA GLY A 51 17.35 11.28 -28.37
C GLY A 51 16.67 9.96 -28.76
N LYS A 52 17.34 8.82 -28.57
CA LYS A 52 16.79 7.47 -28.86
C LYS A 52 16.44 6.75 -27.56
N GLN A 53 15.23 6.19 -27.51
CA GLN A 53 14.82 5.34 -26.40
C GLN A 53 15.71 4.12 -26.29
N ILE A 54 16.14 3.82 -25.06
CA ILE A 54 16.87 2.61 -24.72
C ILE A 54 16.06 1.78 -23.70
N GLY A 55 16.01 0.47 -23.92
CA GLY A 55 15.28 -0.44 -23.05
C GLY A 55 13.75 -0.35 -23.24
N LYS A 56 13.04 -0.87 -22.23
CA LYS A 56 11.57 -0.93 -22.21
C LYS A 56 10.98 0.27 -21.47
N VAL A 57 9.79 0.69 -21.89
CA VAL A 57 8.98 1.63 -21.11
C VAL A 57 8.55 0.95 -19.82
N THR A 58 8.76 1.63 -18.71
CA THR A 58 8.18 1.23 -17.42
C THR A 58 6.82 1.88 -17.29
N HIS A 59 5.80 1.10 -17.03
CA HIS A 59 4.42 1.55 -16.84
C HIS A 59 3.96 1.21 -15.42
N LYS A 60 3.36 2.18 -14.73
CA LYS A 60 2.82 2.00 -13.38
C LYS A 60 1.66 2.95 -13.10
N GLN A 61 0.54 2.39 -12.71
CA GLN A 61 -0.54 3.19 -12.13
C GLN A 61 -0.24 3.52 -10.67
N LEU A 62 -0.28 4.79 -10.32
CA LEU A 62 -0.05 5.33 -8.99
C LEU A 62 -1.34 5.98 -8.51
N TYR A 63 -1.81 5.55 -7.35
CA TYR A 63 -3.07 6.02 -6.78
C TYR A 63 -2.80 6.93 -5.59
N LYS A 64 -3.55 8.03 -5.50
CA LYS A 64 -3.56 8.84 -4.29
C LYS A 64 -4.15 8.02 -3.15
N ASN A 65 -3.38 7.81 -2.10
CA ASN A 65 -3.85 7.14 -0.89
C ASN A 65 -4.43 8.18 0.07
N LEU A 66 -5.75 8.16 0.25
CA LEU A 66 -6.48 9.13 1.07
C LEU A 66 -6.22 8.97 2.56
N ILE A 67 -5.85 7.76 3.00
CA ILE A 67 -5.62 7.44 4.42
C ILE A 67 -4.15 7.36 4.81
N SER A 68 -3.22 7.66 3.89
CA SER A 68 -1.78 7.62 4.20
C SER A 68 -1.43 8.61 5.31
N GLY A 69 -0.86 8.12 6.40
CA GLY A 69 -0.51 8.90 7.57
C GLY A 69 -1.70 9.43 8.37
N LYS A 70 -2.92 9.01 8.07
CA LYS A 70 -4.11 9.38 8.85
C LYS A 70 -4.27 8.47 10.07
N LYS A 71 -4.80 9.04 11.14
CA LYS A 71 -5.20 8.27 12.32
C LYS A 71 -6.40 7.38 11.99
N TYR A 72 -6.48 6.27 12.70
CA TYR A 72 -7.61 5.34 12.58
C TYR A 72 -7.96 4.76 13.95
N GLU A 73 -9.15 4.23 14.04
CA GLU A 73 -9.60 3.42 15.18
C GLU A 73 -9.74 1.97 14.71
N ILE A 74 -9.39 1.04 15.56
CA ILE A 74 -9.56 -0.39 15.30
C ILE A 74 -10.14 -1.10 16.51
N THR A 75 -11.13 -1.93 16.27
CA THR A 75 -11.83 -2.68 17.30
C THR A 75 -11.96 -4.14 16.88
N PRO A 76 -11.55 -5.09 17.71
CA PRO A 76 -10.87 -4.92 19.01
C PRO A 76 -9.47 -4.32 18.82
N GLU A 77 -8.97 -3.67 19.87
CA GLU A 77 -7.60 -3.14 19.83
C GLU A 77 -6.58 -4.26 19.55
N PRO A 78 -5.55 -3.97 18.73
CA PRO A 78 -4.48 -4.90 18.49
C PRO A 78 -3.82 -5.25 19.81
N LYS A 79 -3.90 -6.49 20.23
CA LYS A 79 -3.12 -6.98 21.34
C LYS A 79 -1.76 -7.34 20.80
N GLY A 80 -0.78 -6.47 21.05
CA GLY A 80 0.59 -6.71 20.65
C GLY A 80 1.01 -8.13 20.98
N MET A 81 1.19 -8.95 19.96
CA MET A 81 1.95 -10.16 20.12
C MET A 81 3.39 -9.72 20.32
N LYS A 82 3.91 -9.95 21.51
CA LYS A 82 5.32 -9.74 21.82
C LYS A 82 6.17 -10.46 20.79
N GLY A 83 7.08 -9.74 20.22
CA GLY A 83 8.14 -10.28 19.40
C GLY A 83 7.87 -10.04 17.91
N ASP A 84 7.80 -10.78 17.07
CA ASP A 84 8.21 -10.92 15.72
C ASP A 84 7.21 -10.44 14.65
N ILE A 85 5.97 -10.12 14.98
CA ILE A 85 4.97 -9.68 13.99
C ILE A 85 4.87 -8.17 13.93
N LEU A 86 5.21 -7.54 15.03
CA LEU A 86 5.35 -6.12 15.20
C LEU A 86 6.82 -5.90 15.57
N GLY A 87 7.66 -5.52 14.65
CA GLY A 87 9.00 -5.07 15.03
C GLY A 87 8.84 -4.08 16.19
N GLU A 88 9.47 -4.34 17.32
CA GLU A 88 9.35 -3.55 18.56
C GLU A 88 9.53 -2.03 18.33
N ASN A 89 10.12 -1.65 17.22
CA ASN A 89 10.39 -0.27 16.83
C ASN A 89 9.43 0.32 15.81
N ASP A 90 8.55 -0.47 15.18
CA ASP A 90 7.72 0.02 14.06
C ASP A 90 6.23 0.18 14.40
N ILE A 91 5.75 -0.32 15.55
CA ILE A 91 4.30 -0.39 15.80
C ILE A 91 3.88 0.00 17.22
N LEU A 92 4.77 0.07 18.19
CA LEU A 92 4.44 0.24 19.62
C LEU A 92 4.92 1.54 20.27
N GLY A 93 5.24 2.56 19.52
CA GLY A 93 5.16 3.91 20.07
C GLY A 93 3.70 4.36 20.07
N ALA A 94 3.27 5.17 21.03
CA ALA A 94 1.91 5.70 21.09
C ALA A 94 1.46 6.36 19.76
N ASP A 95 2.40 6.87 18.98
CA ASP A 95 2.14 7.47 17.66
C ASP A 95 2.17 6.44 16.51
N THR A 96 2.79 5.30 16.68
CA THR A 96 2.92 4.27 15.64
C THR A 96 1.77 3.29 15.62
N VAL A 97 1.12 3.02 16.72
CA VAL A 97 -0.12 2.21 16.77
C VAL A 97 -1.22 2.90 15.97
N THR A 98 -1.34 4.22 16.08
CA THR A 98 -2.36 4.99 15.35
C THR A 98 -2.09 5.14 13.87
N LEU A 99 -0.88 4.89 13.40
CA LEU A 99 -0.49 5.02 11.99
C LEU A 99 0.02 3.72 11.37
N GLY A 100 0.13 2.64 12.13
CA GLY A 100 0.74 1.38 11.69
C GLY A 100 0.12 0.80 10.41
N LEU A 101 -1.21 0.85 10.29
CA LEU A 101 -1.93 0.38 9.10
C LEU A 101 -2.02 1.42 7.97
N THR A 102 -1.68 2.68 8.24
CA THR A 102 -1.77 3.79 7.29
C THR A 102 -0.43 4.42 6.94
N ASN A 103 0.67 3.87 7.44
CA ASN A 103 2.03 4.42 7.24
C ASN A 103 2.62 4.18 5.85
N GLY A 104 1.90 3.54 4.95
CA GLY A 104 2.34 3.21 3.58
C GLY A 104 3.34 2.04 3.50
N LYS A 105 3.75 1.46 4.62
CA LYS A 105 4.60 0.26 4.61
C LYS A 105 3.75 -0.98 4.39
N ARG A 106 4.24 -1.90 3.59
CA ARG A 106 3.60 -3.18 3.36
C ARG A 106 4.42 -4.31 3.95
N GLY A 107 3.73 -5.24 4.60
CA GLY A 107 4.31 -6.52 4.97
C GLY A 107 4.65 -7.33 3.72
N ASN A 108 5.63 -8.21 3.83
CA ASN A 108 5.99 -9.17 2.79
C ASN A 108 5.87 -10.60 3.34
N ASN A 109 6.38 -11.58 2.62
CA ASN A 109 6.36 -12.97 3.02
C ASN A 109 7.42 -13.34 4.08
N ALA A 110 8.01 -12.37 4.77
CA ALA A 110 8.98 -12.61 5.84
C ALA A 110 8.41 -12.19 7.19
N SER A 111 8.72 -12.96 8.23
CA SER A 111 8.27 -12.70 9.61
C SER A 111 8.81 -11.39 10.20
N SER A 112 9.89 -10.86 9.61
CA SER A 112 10.50 -9.58 10.02
C SER A 112 9.83 -8.33 9.49
N THR A 113 8.73 -8.47 8.74
CA THR A 113 8.02 -7.32 8.18
C THR A 113 6.86 -6.88 9.07
N PRO A 114 6.49 -5.59 9.03
CA PRO A 114 5.45 -5.06 9.90
C PRO A 114 4.08 -5.62 9.52
N TRP A 115 3.55 -6.51 10.35
CA TRP A 115 2.19 -7.00 10.31
C TRP A 115 1.48 -6.65 11.60
N VAL A 116 0.22 -6.25 11.53
CA VAL A 116 -0.61 -6.00 12.71
C VAL A 116 -1.44 -7.24 12.98
N GLY A 117 -1.20 -7.86 14.14
CA GLY A 117 -1.99 -8.99 14.61
C GLY A 117 -3.20 -8.50 15.40
N ILE A 118 -4.39 -8.95 15.00
CA ILE A 118 -5.64 -8.61 15.67
C ILE A 118 -6.37 -9.91 15.97
N ARG A 119 -6.84 -10.05 17.20
CA ARG A 119 -7.78 -11.12 17.55
C ARG A 119 -9.19 -10.58 17.36
N PRO A 120 -10.01 -11.19 16.50
CA PRO A 120 -11.39 -10.79 16.33
C PRO A 120 -12.16 -10.81 17.66
N ASP A 121 -13.26 -10.08 17.71
CA ASP A 121 -14.24 -10.19 18.79
C ASP A 121 -14.98 -11.54 18.77
N ASN A 122 -15.96 -11.71 19.65
CA ASN A 122 -16.76 -12.96 19.74
C ASN A 122 -17.64 -13.21 18.49
N ASN A 123 -17.69 -12.28 17.56
CA ASN A 123 -18.40 -12.40 16.28
C ASN A 123 -17.44 -12.58 15.10
N ASP A 124 -16.19 -12.91 15.35
CA ASP A 124 -15.11 -13.00 14.36
C ASP A 124 -14.92 -11.74 13.51
N LYS A 125 -15.17 -10.58 14.11
CA LYS A 125 -15.19 -9.29 13.43
C LYS A 125 -14.07 -8.38 13.91
N VAL A 126 -13.45 -7.67 12.95
CA VAL A 126 -12.55 -6.54 13.18
C VAL A 126 -13.14 -5.32 12.46
N THR A 127 -13.24 -4.21 13.16
CA THR A 127 -13.71 -2.95 12.58
C THR A 127 -12.54 -1.96 12.51
N PHE A 128 -12.32 -1.40 11.35
CA PHE A 128 -11.34 -0.35 11.09
C PHE A 128 -12.10 0.91 10.64
N VAL A 129 -11.83 2.03 11.29
CA VAL A 129 -12.44 3.33 10.96
C VAL A 129 -11.32 4.35 10.74
N ALA A 130 -11.34 5.03 9.62
CA ALA A 130 -10.41 6.11 9.32
C ALA A 130 -11.15 7.33 8.78
N ASP A 131 -10.73 8.50 9.24
CA ASP A 131 -11.24 9.77 8.77
C ASP A 131 -10.29 10.39 7.75
N PHE A 132 -10.86 10.96 6.71
CA PHE A 132 -10.13 11.70 5.69
C PHE A 132 -11.03 12.80 5.09
N ASP A 133 -10.40 13.75 4.41
CA ASP A 133 -11.10 14.85 3.77
C ASP A 133 -12.08 14.32 2.72
N LYS A 134 -13.22 15.01 2.55
CA LYS A 134 -14.27 14.60 1.61
C LYS A 134 -13.70 14.32 0.22
N ALA A 135 -13.88 13.09 -0.25
CA ALA A 135 -13.35 12.62 -1.52
C ALA A 135 -14.22 11.49 -2.10
N THR A 136 -14.09 11.24 -3.39
CA THR A 136 -14.63 10.04 -4.02
C THR A 136 -13.67 8.89 -3.82
N ILE A 137 -14.15 7.78 -3.29
CA ILE A 137 -13.41 6.53 -3.13
C ILE A 137 -13.79 5.63 -4.30
N SER A 138 -12.80 5.16 -5.04
CA SER A 138 -13.02 4.18 -6.10
C SER A 138 -12.53 2.79 -5.71
N LYS A 139 -11.64 2.71 -4.68
CA LYS A 139 -10.93 1.47 -4.39
C LYS A 139 -10.39 1.46 -2.97
N ILE A 140 -10.50 0.32 -2.30
CA ILE A 140 -9.88 0.06 -1.01
C ILE A 140 -8.90 -1.09 -1.17
N ARG A 141 -7.67 -0.89 -0.67
CA ARG A 141 -6.62 -1.90 -0.66
C ARG A 141 -6.13 -2.15 0.74
N PHE A 142 -5.97 -3.40 1.09
CA PHE A 142 -5.38 -3.81 2.36
C PHE A 142 -4.53 -5.07 2.20
N GLY A 143 -3.53 -5.21 3.08
CA GLY A 143 -2.74 -6.43 3.19
C GLY A 143 -3.34 -7.37 4.22
N THR A 144 -3.29 -8.68 3.97
CA THR A 144 -3.65 -9.71 4.93
C THR A 144 -2.62 -10.83 4.91
N LEU A 145 -2.49 -11.54 6.03
CA LEU A 145 -1.45 -12.55 6.23
C LEU A 145 -2.06 -13.91 6.53
N TYR A 146 -1.50 -14.94 5.92
CA TYR A 146 -1.71 -16.33 6.28
C TYR A 146 -0.44 -16.92 6.89
N ASN A 147 -0.57 -17.53 8.06
CA ASN A 147 0.48 -18.32 8.69
C ASN A 147 -0.14 -19.47 9.48
N ALA A 148 -0.15 -20.67 8.89
CA ALA A 148 -0.74 -21.84 9.51
C ALA A 148 -0.08 -22.22 10.85
N ALA A 149 1.24 -22.15 10.93
CA ALA A 149 2.00 -22.48 12.13
C ALA A 149 1.69 -21.53 13.31
N GLY A 150 1.34 -20.27 13.01
CA GLY A 150 0.99 -19.25 14.00
C GLY A 150 -0.51 -19.10 14.23
N ASN A 151 -1.36 -19.92 13.61
CA ASN A 151 -2.82 -19.77 13.63
C ASN A 151 -3.28 -18.37 13.17
N ILE A 152 -2.58 -17.79 12.20
CA ILE A 152 -2.93 -16.51 11.61
C ILE A 152 -3.72 -16.77 10.34
N LEU A 153 -4.96 -16.33 10.33
CA LEU A 153 -5.84 -16.45 9.18
C LEU A 153 -5.98 -15.10 8.47
N PRO A 154 -6.03 -15.10 7.14
CA PRO A 154 -6.29 -13.89 6.38
C PRO A 154 -7.76 -13.46 6.53
N VAL A 155 -8.05 -12.22 6.15
CA VAL A 155 -9.43 -11.70 6.10
C VAL A 155 -10.22 -12.47 5.05
N SER A 156 -11.26 -13.18 5.45
CA SER A 156 -12.10 -13.96 4.54
C SER A 156 -13.26 -13.16 3.93
N LYS A 157 -13.64 -12.05 4.57
CA LYS A 157 -14.71 -11.17 4.10
C LYS A 157 -14.46 -9.74 4.55
N ALA A 158 -14.66 -8.80 3.67
CA ALA A 158 -14.65 -7.39 4.01
C ALA A 158 -15.96 -6.71 3.60
N VAL A 159 -16.47 -5.84 4.47
CA VAL A 159 -17.66 -5.02 4.23
C VAL A 159 -17.28 -3.57 4.43
N VAL A 160 -17.59 -2.74 3.46
CA VAL A 160 -17.23 -1.33 3.45
C VAL A 160 -18.46 -0.48 3.75
N TYR A 161 -18.28 0.42 4.68
CA TYR A 161 -19.25 1.45 5.01
C TYR A 161 -18.62 2.83 4.85
N VAL A 162 -19.38 3.80 4.41
CA VAL A 162 -18.96 5.19 4.31
C VAL A 162 -19.91 6.10 5.09
N SER A 163 -19.38 7.22 5.56
CA SER A 163 -20.17 8.25 6.22
C SER A 163 -19.63 9.62 5.83
N ALA A 164 -20.52 10.54 5.52
CA ALA A 164 -20.17 11.94 5.29
C ALA A 164 -20.09 12.77 6.58
N SER A 165 -20.63 12.26 7.68
CA SER A 165 -20.76 12.97 8.97
C SER A 165 -20.07 12.27 10.13
N GLY A 166 -19.55 11.06 9.92
CA GLY A 166 -19.01 10.20 10.99
C GLY A 166 -20.05 9.52 11.87
N ASN A 167 -21.34 9.89 11.75
CA ASN A 167 -22.39 9.39 12.64
C ASN A 167 -23.32 8.35 11.99
N LYS A 168 -23.55 8.48 10.69
CA LYS A 168 -24.40 7.56 9.93
C LYS A 168 -23.61 6.89 8.85
N PHE A 169 -23.45 5.59 8.96
CA PHE A 169 -22.70 4.77 8.01
C PHE A 169 -23.64 4.03 7.08
N GLU A 170 -23.32 4.05 5.79
CA GLU A 170 -24.04 3.33 4.74
C GLU A 170 -23.11 2.28 4.11
N LYS A 171 -23.62 1.06 3.96
CA LYS A 171 -22.88 -0.01 3.29
C LYS A 171 -22.78 0.29 1.80
N VAL A 172 -21.56 0.29 1.28
CA VAL A 172 -21.27 0.59 -0.14
C VAL A 172 -20.67 -0.58 -0.90
N ALA A 173 -19.93 -1.47 -0.22
CA ALA A 173 -19.32 -2.62 -0.86
C ALA A 173 -19.21 -3.80 0.10
N GLU A 174 -19.08 -5.00 -0.48
CA GLU A 174 -18.80 -6.26 0.22
C GLU A 174 -18.06 -7.19 -0.70
N LYS A 175 -17.03 -7.86 -0.19
CA LYS A 175 -16.28 -8.86 -0.95
C LYS A 175 -15.86 -10.02 -0.05
N GLU A 176 -15.99 -11.22 -0.55
CA GLU A 176 -15.46 -12.44 0.04
C GLU A 176 -14.15 -12.82 -0.64
N PHE A 177 -13.22 -13.36 0.14
CA PHE A 177 -11.90 -13.76 -0.31
C PHE A 177 -11.71 -15.25 -0.04
N THR A 178 -11.19 -15.95 -1.01
CA THR A 178 -10.91 -17.38 -0.91
C THR A 178 -9.39 -17.59 -0.95
N TYR A 179 -8.87 -18.27 0.06
CA TYR A 179 -7.47 -18.58 0.15
C TYR A 179 -7.25 -20.08 0.11
N THR A 180 -6.32 -20.52 -0.70
CA THR A 180 -5.89 -21.91 -0.68
C THR A 180 -4.93 -22.10 0.47
N ALA A 181 -5.33 -22.89 1.46
CA ALA A 181 -4.48 -23.27 2.58
C ALA A 181 -3.27 -24.06 2.03
N GLN A 182 -2.08 -23.63 2.40
CA GLN A 182 -0.85 -24.36 2.11
C GLN A 182 -0.18 -24.67 3.45
N GLU A 183 0.17 -25.94 3.68
CA GLU A 183 0.89 -26.35 4.88
C GLU A 183 2.23 -25.62 4.96
N ASN A 184 2.57 -25.13 6.13
CA ASN A 184 3.84 -24.47 6.46
C ASN A 184 4.16 -23.19 5.64
N THR A 185 3.17 -22.44 5.23
CA THR A 185 3.37 -21.22 4.45
C THR A 185 3.14 -19.98 5.30
N PHE A 186 4.09 -19.05 5.23
CA PHE A 186 3.93 -17.65 5.65
C PHE A 186 3.74 -16.84 4.37
N LYS A 187 2.53 -16.33 4.12
CA LYS A 187 2.20 -15.66 2.87
C LYS A 187 1.34 -14.42 3.08
N GLY A 188 1.84 -13.30 2.61
CA GLY A 188 1.04 -12.07 2.51
C GLY A 188 0.22 -12.02 1.23
N PHE A 189 -0.98 -11.46 1.32
CA PHE A 189 -1.86 -11.19 0.21
C PHE A 189 -2.19 -9.71 0.17
N ASP A 190 -2.32 -9.17 -1.03
CA ASP A 190 -2.82 -7.83 -1.30
C ASP A 190 -4.24 -7.95 -1.84
N GLU A 191 -5.20 -7.43 -1.09
CA GLU A 191 -6.60 -7.49 -1.42
C GLU A 191 -7.13 -6.13 -1.84
N GLU A 192 -8.13 -6.15 -2.72
CA GLU A 192 -8.73 -4.97 -3.30
C GLU A 192 -10.25 -5.11 -3.38
N ILE A 193 -10.95 -4.02 -3.04
CA ILE A 193 -12.41 -3.87 -3.19
C ILE A 193 -12.64 -2.61 -4.04
N GLU A 194 -13.41 -2.76 -5.10
CA GLU A 194 -13.87 -1.68 -5.98
C GLU A 194 -15.29 -1.25 -5.66
#